data_fc43170edaf330b6819e055f83975671
#
_entry.id   fc43170edaf330b6819e055f83975671
#
_cell.length_a   1.000
_cell.length_b   1.000
_cell.length_c   1.000
_cell.angle_alpha   90.00
_cell.angle_beta   90.00
_cell.angle_gamma   90.00
#
_symmetry.space_group_name_H-M   'P 1'
#
loop_
_entity.id
_entity.type
_entity.pdbx_description
1 polymer ?
#
loop_
_entity_poly.entity_id
_entity_poly.type
_entity_poly.pdbx_seq_one_letter_code
_entity_poly.pdbx_strand_id
1 'polypeptide(L)'
;MKKNELKHYIKKVIPKFILNYLLKKTGRKEINIEFANFILTTAKEYSKKINGDVGSFDRRLTNLIINSENDCNSIIQDILTAFMPDYEKNLYQYYKNQEYLIFYRFLTYPFSGGLSSYILPYEKGLSRFKSCDILEYGPGIPYGLIHSLLNKNNSINSITLIDLDLIHINFVEFLINKIAPNIKLNVYKLSNTDSFPKIEGKFNFFFGQDIFEHLSNPLENLKKLMNYSKPEAVCYFDFQNHGEKIYQHITPNIEFLTEEMIRIGFRSDGKVSGLSEFVRDI
;
A
#
# COMPACT_ATOMS: atom_id res chain seq x y z
N MET A 1 0.22 -23.66 8.58
CA MET A 1 -0.85 -24.24 7.75
C MET A 1 -0.23 -25.11 6.68
N LYS A 2 -0.62 -26.38 6.52
CA LYS A 2 -0.02 -27.29 5.53
C LYS A 2 -0.52 -26.92 4.12
N LYS A 3 0.33 -27.05 3.11
CA LYS A 3 0.06 -26.68 1.69
C LYS A 3 -1.28 -27.23 1.15
N ASN A 4 -1.74 -28.37 1.68
CA ASN A 4 -3.01 -28.98 1.30
C ASN A 4 -4.24 -28.35 1.95
N GLU A 5 -4.11 -27.79 3.16
CA GLU A 5 -5.19 -27.06 3.84
C GLU A 5 -5.45 -25.73 3.17
N LEU A 6 -4.39 -25.04 2.72
CA LEU A 6 -4.48 -23.82 1.94
C LEU A 6 -5.22 -24.04 0.61
N LYS A 7 -4.90 -25.11 -0.13
CA LYS A 7 -5.61 -25.46 -1.38
C LYS A 7 -7.11 -25.75 -1.19
N HIS A 8 -7.49 -26.33 -0.07
CA HIS A 8 -8.90 -26.64 0.22
C HIS A 8 -9.69 -25.35 0.59
N TYR A 9 -9.01 -24.43 1.30
CA TYR A 9 -9.59 -23.12 1.67
C TYR A 9 -9.80 -22.21 0.45
N ILE A 10 -8.83 -22.18 -0.47
CA ILE A 10 -8.83 -21.37 -1.69
C ILE A 10 -10.05 -21.66 -2.58
N LYS A 11 -10.44 -22.93 -2.71
CA LYS A 11 -11.60 -23.35 -3.53
C LYS A 11 -12.95 -22.86 -2.99
N LYS A 12 -13.03 -22.42 -1.71
CA LYS A 12 -14.26 -21.99 -1.06
C LYS A 12 -14.52 -20.49 -1.11
N VAL A 13 -13.50 -19.64 -1.30
CA VAL A 13 -13.59 -18.19 -1.06
C VAL A 13 -13.86 -17.38 -2.33
N ILE A 14 -13.25 -17.76 -3.44
CA ILE A 14 -13.55 -17.12 -4.74
C ILE A 14 -14.28 -18.13 -5.62
N PRO A 15 -15.47 -17.80 -6.12
CA PRO A 15 -16.13 -18.63 -7.12
C PRO A 15 -15.21 -18.88 -8.31
N LYS A 16 -15.08 -20.14 -8.74
CA LYS A 16 -14.16 -20.58 -9.81
C LYS A 16 -14.33 -19.79 -11.12
N PHE A 17 -15.55 -19.29 -11.37
CA PHE A 17 -15.85 -18.49 -12.55
C PHE A 17 -15.22 -17.08 -12.48
N ILE A 18 -15.16 -16.45 -11.30
CA ILE A 18 -14.49 -15.15 -11.08
C ILE A 18 -12.99 -15.32 -11.30
N LEU A 19 -12.40 -16.36 -10.74
CA LEU A 19 -11.00 -16.68 -10.92
C LEU A 19 -10.64 -16.89 -12.39
N ASN A 20 -11.45 -17.71 -13.10
CA ASN A 20 -11.25 -17.97 -14.54
C ASN A 20 -11.46 -16.71 -15.40
N TYR A 21 -12.39 -15.84 -15.03
CA TYR A 21 -12.63 -14.56 -15.68
C TYR A 21 -11.41 -13.63 -15.56
N LEU A 22 -10.88 -13.47 -14.34
CA LEU A 22 -9.70 -12.65 -14.07
C LEU A 22 -8.46 -13.16 -14.80
N LEU A 23 -8.22 -14.48 -14.81
CA LEU A 23 -7.11 -15.10 -15.54
C LEU A 23 -7.23 -14.92 -17.06
N LYS A 24 -8.45 -15.02 -17.60
CA LYS A 24 -8.70 -14.86 -19.05
C LYS A 24 -8.55 -13.42 -19.50
N LYS A 25 -8.99 -12.46 -18.68
CA LYS A 25 -9.02 -11.04 -19.03
C LYS A 25 -7.67 -10.37 -18.94
N THR A 26 -6.86 -10.70 -17.95
CA THR A 26 -5.57 -10.04 -17.73
C THR A 26 -4.46 -10.51 -18.68
N GLY A 27 -4.62 -11.67 -19.34
CA GLY A 27 -3.57 -12.25 -20.20
C GLY A 27 -2.22 -12.44 -19.51
N ARG A 28 -2.12 -12.13 -18.22
CA ARG A 28 -0.89 -12.09 -17.45
C ARG A 28 -0.69 -13.39 -16.69
N LYS A 29 0.48 -13.98 -16.85
CA LYS A 29 0.88 -15.27 -16.26
C LYS A 29 1.13 -15.25 -14.74
N GLU A 30 1.03 -14.08 -14.09
CA GLU A 30 1.61 -13.87 -12.75
C GLU A 30 0.69 -13.21 -11.72
N ILE A 31 -0.60 -13.47 -11.75
CA ILE A 31 -1.39 -13.20 -10.54
C ILE A 31 -1.02 -14.28 -9.53
N ASN A 32 -0.39 -13.87 -8.43
CA ASN A 32 -0.22 -14.78 -7.30
C ASN A 32 -1.59 -14.99 -6.62
N ILE A 33 -2.37 -15.91 -7.20
CA ILE A 33 -3.73 -16.21 -6.79
C ILE A 33 -3.79 -16.64 -5.32
N GLU A 34 -2.78 -17.36 -4.85
CA GLU A 34 -2.70 -17.78 -3.45
C GLU A 34 -2.56 -16.58 -2.53
N PHE A 35 -1.73 -15.62 -2.91
CA PHE A 35 -1.54 -14.38 -2.17
C PHE A 35 -2.81 -13.50 -2.17
N ALA A 36 -3.42 -13.29 -3.34
CA ALA A 36 -4.64 -12.51 -3.45
C ALA A 36 -5.79 -13.13 -2.62
N ASN A 37 -5.96 -14.46 -2.68
CA ASN A 37 -6.95 -15.18 -1.88
C ASN A 37 -6.68 -15.08 -0.39
N PHE A 38 -5.41 -15.10 0.03
CA PHE A 38 -5.05 -14.93 1.42
C PHE A 38 -5.49 -13.54 1.93
N ILE A 39 -5.20 -12.47 1.17
CA ILE A 39 -5.62 -11.10 1.51
C ILE A 39 -7.14 -11.00 1.61
N LEU A 40 -7.88 -11.49 0.62
CA LEU A 40 -9.34 -11.45 0.62
C LEU A 40 -9.96 -12.24 1.77
N THR A 41 -9.43 -13.43 2.06
CA THR A 41 -9.92 -14.25 3.17
C THR A 41 -9.71 -13.54 4.50
N THR A 42 -8.55 -12.91 4.69
CA THR A 42 -8.24 -12.17 5.90
C THR A 42 -9.08 -10.89 6.01
N ALA A 43 -9.35 -10.20 4.89
CA ALA A 43 -10.24 -9.04 4.87
C ALA A 43 -11.69 -9.43 5.24
N LYS A 44 -12.15 -10.60 4.81
CA LYS A 44 -13.45 -11.16 5.20
C LYS A 44 -13.52 -11.48 6.70
N GLU A 45 -12.47 -12.07 7.28
CA GLU A 45 -12.39 -12.30 8.73
C GLU A 45 -12.40 -10.98 9.51
N TYR A 46 -11.65 -9.98 9.04
CA TYR A 46 -11.63 -8.66 9.64
C TYR A 46 -13.00 -7.97 9.57
N SER A 47 -13.66 -8.01 8.40
CA SER A 47 -15.02 -7.47 8.23
C SER A 47 -16.01 -8.09 9.21
N LYS A 48 -15.95 -9.41 9.45
CA LYS A 48 -16.75 -10.07 10.48
C LYS A 48 -16.49 -9.50 11.87
N LYS A 49 -15.24 -9.22 12.20
CA LYS A 49 -14.86 -8.69 13.51
C LYS A 49 -15.43 -7.30 13.76
N ILE A 50 -15.52 -6.44 12.75
CA ILE A 50 -15.92 -5.03 12.90
C ILE A 50 -17.42 -4.80 12.66
N ASN A 51 -18.04 -5.49 11.72
CA ASN A 51 -19.41 -5.20 11.24
C ASN A 51 -20.42 -6.34 11.41
N GLY A 52 -19.98 -7.55 11.72
CA GLY A 52 -20.85 -8.72 11.85
C GLY A 52 -21.53 -9.19 10.54
N ASP A 53 -21.55 -8.38 9.47
CA ASP A 53 -22.22 -8.68 8.20
C ASP A 53 -21.23 -9.08 7.10
N VAL A 54 -21.10 -10.39 6.89
CA VAL A 54 -20.24 -10.98 5.86
C VAL A 54 -20.91 -10.98 4.48
N GLY A 55 -22.23 -11.02 4.43
CA GLY A 55 -22.97 -11.11 3.16
C GLY A 55 -22.88 -9.82 2.34
N SER A 56 -22.87 -8.67 3.00
CA SER A 56 -22.68 -7.37 2.31
C SER A 56 -21.26 -7.20 1.79
N PHE A 57 -20.25 -7.67 2.54
CA PHE A 57 -18.86 -7.64 2.11
C PHE A 57 -18.63 -8.47 0.84
N ASP A 58 -19.05 -9.74 0.83
CA ASP A 58 -18.89 -10.62 -0.33
C ASP A 58 -19.58 -10.05 -1.58
N ARG A 59 -20.78 -9.51 -1.43
CA ARG A 59 -21.54 -8.94 -2.53
C ARG A 59 -20.88 -7.69 -3.10
N ARG A 60 -20.43 -6.78 -2.24
CA ARG A 60 -19.73 -5.56 -2.66
C ARG A 60 -18.40 -5.87 -3.33
N LEU A 61 -17.58 -6.75 -2.74
CA LEU A 61 -16.31 -7.17 -3.30
C LEU A 61 -16.51 -7.88 -4.65
N THR A 62 -17.49 -8.77 -4.77
CA THR A 62 -17.80 -9.46 -6.03
C THR A 62 -18.20 -8.46 -7.12
N ASN A 63 -19.06 -7.49 -6.80
CA ASN A 63 -19.45 -6.46 -7.74
C ASN A 63 -18.25 -5.59 -8.19
N LEU A 64 -17.38 -5.21 -7.27
CA LEU A 64 -16.17 -4.44 -7.60
C LEU A 64 -15.20 -5.24 -8.47
N ILE A 65 -15.01 -6.53 -8.22
CA ILE A 65 -14.14 -7.39 -9.04
C ILE A 65 -14.71 -7.58 -10.43
N ILE A 66 -16.03 -7.80 -10.55
CA ILE A 66 -16.72 -8.03 -11.84
C ILE A 66 -16.78 -6.75 -12.67
N ASN A 67 -17.01 -5.60 -12.02
CA ASN A 67 -17.21 -4.31 -12.70
C ASN A 67 -15.91 -3.50 -12.80
N SER A 68 -14.77 -4.02 -12.34
CA SER A 68 -13.53 -3.27 -12.07
C SER A 68 -12.83 -2.65 -13.27
N GLU A 69 -13.26 -2.87 -14.52
CA GLU A 69 -12.55 -2.27 -15.67
C GLU A 69 -13.24 -1.08 -16.32
N ASN A 70 -14.56 -0.99 -16.27
CA ASN A 70 -15.26 0.12 -16.91
C ASN A 70 -16.03 1.02 -15.93
N ASP A 71 -16.59 0.45 -14.85
CA ASP A 71 -17.51 1.18 -13.99
C ASP A 71 -16.86 1.70 -12.71
N CYS A 72 -15.87 1.00 -12.15
CA CYS A 72 -15.24 1.46 -10.90
C CYS A 72 -14.49 2.77 -11.07
N ASN A 73 -13.77 2.94 -12.17
CA ASN A 73 -13.09 4.21 -12.47
C ASN A 73 -14.10 5.30 -12.79
N SER A 74 -15.19 5.03 -13.51
CA SER A 74 -16.24 6.02 -13.81
C SER A 74 -17.05 6.36 -12.55
N ILE A 75 -17.43 5.38 -11.74
CA ILE A 75 -18.16 5.62 -10.48
C ILE A 75 -17.26 6.37 -9.48
N ILE A 76 -16.00 5.99 -9.37
CA ILE A 76 -15.03 6.74 -8.55
C ILE A 76 -14.83 8.14 -9.11
N GLN A 77 -14.74 8.30 -10.43
CA GLN A 77 -14.64 9.58 -11.12
C GLN A 77 -15.87 10.45 -10.88
N ASP A 78 -17.06 9.89 -11.01
CA ASP A 78 -18.32 10.63 -10.79
C ASP A 78 -18.47 11.05 -9.32
N ILE A 79 -18.12 10.17 -8.38
CA ILE A 79 -18.09 10.50 -6.96
C ILE A 79 -17.02 11.57 -6.66
N LEU A 80 -15.83 11.44 -7.23
CA LEU A 80 -14.74 12.40 -7.08
C LEU A 80 -15.10 13.75 -7.64
N THR A 81 -15.72 13.79 -8.83
CA THR A 81 -16.13 15.03 -9.50
C THR A 81 -17.24 15.77 -8.72
N ALA A 82 -18.16 15.01 -8.13
CA ALA A 82 -19.25 15.58 -7.33
C ALA A 82 -18.77 16.24 -6.02
N PHE A 83 -17.62 15.82 -5.49
CA PHE A 83 -17.08 16.31 -4.21
C PHE A 83 -15.81 17.17 -4.35
N MET A 84 -15.38 17.49 -5.57
CA MET A 84 -14.16 18.27 -5.85
C MET A 84 -14.02 19.60 -5.08
N PRO A 85 -15.07 20.42 -4.88
CA PRO A 85 -14.92 21.70 -4.18
C PRO A 85 -14.42 21.59 -2.73
N ASP A 86 -14.70 20.46 -2.07
CA ASP A 86 -14.31 20.24 -0.67
C ASP A 86 -13.04 19.38 -0.52
N TYR A 87 -12.60 18.74 -1.60
CA TYR A 87 -11.44 17.86 -1.65
C TYR A 87 -10.15 18.58 -1.25
N GLU A 88 -9.86 19.72 -1.87
CA GLU A 88 -8.65 20.50 -1.57
C GLU A 88 -8.64 21.07 -0.15
N LYS A 89 -9.84 21.32 0.43
CA LYS A 89 -9.97 21.88 1.76
C LYS A 89 -9.85 20.87 2.89
N ASN A 90 -10.26 19.62 2.65
CA ASN A 90 -10.24 18.59 3.68
C ASN A 90 -10.13 17.18 3.09
N LEU A 91 -8.95 16.86 2.59
CA LEU A 91 -8.64 15.56 1.98
C LEU A 91 -8.90 14.38 2.94
N TYR A 92 -8.58 14.55 4.24
CA TYR A 92 -8.85 13.50 5.24
C TYR A 92 -10.34 13.19 5.35
N GLN A 93 -11.21 14.20 5.46
CA GLN A 93 -12.65 14.00 5.56
C GLN A 93 -13.22 13.35 4.29
N TYR A 94 -12.67 13.71 3.13
CA TYR A 94 -13.02 13.08 1.87
C TYR A 94 -12.70 11.58 1.90
N TYR A 95 -11.47 11.20 2.26
CA TYR A 95 -11.08 9.79 2.40
C TYR A 95 -11.91 9.08 3.47
N LYS A 96 -12.22 9.73 4.58
CA LYS A 96 -13.04 9.16 5.65
C LYS A 96 -14.46 8.83 5.19
N ASN A 97 -15.07 9.71 4.40
CA ASN A 97 -16.41 9.48 3.85
C ASN A 97 -16.45 8.34 2.82
N GLN A 98 -15.31 8.03 2.18
CA GLN A 98 -15.16 7.00 1.15
C GLN A 98 -14.34 5.78 1.63
N GLU A 99 -14.06 5.67 2.93
CA GLU A 99 -13.09 4.70 3.44
C GLU A 99 -13.34 3.23 3.04
N TYR A 100 -14.60 2.82 2.94
CA TYR A 100 -14.95 1.46 2.48
C TYR A 100 -14.69 1.26 1.00
N LEU A 101 -14.98 2.26 0.17
CA LEU A 101 -14.73 2.20 -1.27
C LEU A 101 -13.22 2.13 -1.55
N ILE A 102 -12.45 2.95 -0.85
CA ILE A 102 -10.98 2.97 -0.93
C ILE A 102 -10.41 1.63 -0.46
N PHE A 103 -10.92 1.09 0.64
CA PHE A 103 -10.51 -0.21 1.13
C PHE A 103 -10.77 -1.33 0.13
N TYR A 104 -11.98 -1.37 -0.47
CA TYR A 104 -12.28 -2.35 -1.52
C TYR A 104 -11.40 -2.17 -2.75
N ARG A 105 -11.14 -0.93 -3.17
CA ARG A 105 -10.21 -0.65 -4.27
C ARG A 105 -8.83 -1.24 -3.98
N PHE A 106 -8.27 -1.00 -2.80
CA PHE A 106 -6.99 -1.61 -2.41
C PHE A 106 -7.06 -3.14 -2.49
N LEU A 107 -8.11 -3.78 -1.99
CA LEU A 107 -8.25 -5.24 -2.07
C LEU A 107 -8.29 -5.79 -3.51
N THR A 108 -8.57 -4.98 -4.50
CA THR A 108 -8.56 -5.40 -5.92
C THR A 108 -7.20 -5.29 -6.60
N TYR A 109 -6.24 -4.55 -6.05
CA TYR A 109 -4.90 -4.38 -6.63
C TYR A 109 -4.19 -5.68 -7.00
N PRO A 110 -4.23 -6.76 -6.17
CA PRO A 110 -3.60 -8.03 -6.53
C PRO A 110 -4.11 -8.63 -7.84
N PHE A 111 -5.30 -8.25 -8.27
CA PHE A 111 -5.93 -8.73 -9.50
C PHE A 111 -5.67 -7.83 -10.71
N SER A 112 -5.21 -6.60 -10.51
CA SER A 112 -4.92 -5.64 -11.59
C SER A 112 -3.52 -5.83 -12.21
N GLY A 113 -2.71 -6.74 -11.67
CA GLY A 113 -1.36 -7.04 -12.16
C GLY A 113 -0.28 -6.05 -11.71
N GLY A 114 -0.59 -5.15 -10.77
CA GLY A 114 0.36 -4.18 -10.21
C GLY A 114 1.26 -4.68 -9.09
N LEU A 115 1.11 -5.96 -8.67
CA LEU A 115 1.85 -6.49 -7.50
C LEU A 115 3.37 -6.45 -7.64
N SER A 116 3.91 -6.57 -8.85
CA SER A 116 5.36 -6.54 -9.07
C SER A 116 5.98 -5.21 -8.65
N SER A 117 5.25 -4.09 -8.81
CA SER A 117 5.72 -2.77 -8.38
C SER A 117 5.89 -2.65 -6.86
N TYR A 118 5.17 -3.46 -6.10
CA TYR A 118 5.29 -3.53 -4.64
C TYR A 118 6.30 -4.59 -4.19
N ILE A 119 6.30 -5.77 -4.82
CA ILE A 119 7.08 -6.93 -4.37
C ILE A 119 8.56 -6.78 -4.69
N LEU A 120 8.91 -6.41 -5.94
CA LEU A 120 10.31 -6.36 -6.38
C LEU A 120 11.17 -5.36 -5.60
N PRO A 121 10.72 -4.13 -5.27
CA PRO A 121 11.48 -3.22 -4.42
C PRO A 121 11.74 -3.81 -3.02
N TYR A 122 10.76 -4.51 -2.46
CA TYR A 122 10.93 -5.18 -1.18
C TYR A 122 11.96 -6.31 -1.24
N GLU A 123 11.88 -7.19 -2.22
CA GLU A 123 12.84 -8.28 -2.41
C GLU A 123 14.26 -7.73 -2.58
N LYS A 124 14.43 -6.74 -3.46
CA LYS A 124 15.74 -6.11 -3.71
C LYS A 124 16.26 -5.39 -2.46
N GLY A 125 15.44 -4.57 -1.83
CA GLY A 125 15.84 -3.76 -0.68
C GLY A 125 16.18 -4.61 0.55
N LEU A 126 15.32 -5.56 0.91
CA LEU A 126 15.54 -6.43 2.07
C LEU A 126 16.76 -7.33 1.91
N SER A 127 17.13 -7.72 0.67
CA SER A 127 18.33 -8.54 0.43
C SER A 127 19.63 -7.85 0.84
N ARG A 128 19.62 -6.53 1.01
CA ARG A 128 20.80 -5.73 1.41
C ARG A 128 21.07 -5.80 2.93
N PHE A 129 20.11 -6.26 3.73
CA PHE A 129 20.18 -6.19 5.19
C PHE A 129 20.08 -7.57 5.85
N LYS A 130 20.89 -7.77 6.88
CA LYS A 130 20.77 -8.91 7.82
C LYS A 130 19.66 -8.67 8.84
N SER A 131 19.44 -7.39 9.20
CA SER A 131 18.39 -6.94 10.11
C SER A 131 17.88 -5.59 9.62
N CYS A 132 16.60 -5.49 9.37
CA CYS A 132 15.96 -4.37 8.70
C CYS A 132 14.84 -3.79 9.54
N ASP A 133 14.94 -2.49 9.84
CA ASP A 133 13.85 -1.70 10.41
C ASP A 133 13.18 -0.94 9.27
N ILE A 134 11.90 -1.23 9.04
CA ILE A 134 11.12 -0.75 7.91
C ILE A 134 10.26 0.42 8.35
N LEU A 135 10.19 1.45 7.50
CA LEU A 135 9.18 2.50 7.58
C LEU A 135 8.45 2.61 6.24
N GLU A 136 7.13 2.44 6.25
CA GLU A 136 6.26 2.76 5.12
C GLU A 136 5.42 4.00 5.40
N TYR A 137 5.40 4.90 4.42
CA TYR A 137 4.63 6.13 4.46
C TYR A 137 3.53 6.09 3.42
N GLY A 138 2.26 6.16 3.87
CA GLY A 138 1.09 5.97 3.02
C GLY A 138 0.95 4.57 2.43
N PRO A 139 1.09 3.47 3.23
CA PRO A 139 1.15 2.12 2.68
C PRO A 139 -0.11 1.67 1.98
N GLY A 140 -1.28 2.27 2.26
CA GLY A 140 -2.55 1.67 1.87
C GLY A 140 -2.65 0.22 2.35
N ILE A 141 -2.54 -0.75 1.45
CA ILE A 141 -2.27 -2.16 1.80
C ILE A 141 -0.84 -2.50 1.34
N PRO A 142 0.12 -2.73 2.25
CA PRO A 142 1.54 -2.90 1.97
C PRO A 142 1.84 -4.29 1.38
N TYR A 143 1.49 -4.52 0.13
CA TYR A 143 1.58 -5.83 -0.51
C TYR A 143 2.99 -6.42 -0.53
N GLY A 144 4.02 -5.60 -0.76
CA GLY A 144 5.42 -6.03 -0.75
C GLY A 144 5.86 -6.50 0.64
N LEU A 145 5.49 -5.76 1.68
CA LEU A 145 5.74 -6.13 3.07
C LEU A 145 5.02 -7.43 3.43
N ILE A 146 3.72 -7.53 3.15
CA ILE A 146 2.91 -8.71 3.46
C ILE A 146 3.48 -9.94 2.74
N HIS A 147 3.85 -9.82 1.46
CA HIS A 147 4.48 -10.89 0.71
C HIS A 147 5.80 -11.35 1.36
N SER A 148 6.65 -10.40 1.78
CA SER A 148 7.91 -10.68 2.44
C SER A 148 7.73 -11.40 3.78
N LEU A 149 6.73 -10.99 4.58
CA LEU A 149 6.39 -11.63 5.85
C LEU A 149 5.88 -13.06 5.66
N LEU A 150 5.01 -13.29 4.66
CA LEU A 150 4.50 -14.64 4.34
C LEU A 150 5.59 -15.58 3.86
N ASN A 151 6.59 -15.06 3.15
CA ASN A 151 7.76 -15.81 2.71
C ASN A 151 8.82 -15.97 3.82
N LYS A 152 8.48 -15.57 5.07
CA LYS A 152 9.36 -15.70 6.25
C LYS A 152 10.72 -15.05 6.05
N ASN A 153 10.73 -13.83 5.52
CA ASN A 153 11.94 -13.03 5.43
C ASN A 153 12.42 -12.66 6.85
N ASN A 154 13.42 -13.38 7.33
CA ASN A 154 13.94 -13.23 8.70
C ASN A 154 14.78 -11.95 8.89
N SER A 155 14.99 -11.16 7.83
CA SER A 155 15.72 -9.90 7.96
C SER A 155 14.87 -8.77 8.56
N ILE A 156 13.54 -8.90 8.62
CA ILE A 156 12.66 -7.87 9.15
C ILE A 156 12.69 -7.89 10.68
N ASN A 157 13.19 -6.81 11.29
CA ASN A 157 13.30 -6.64 12.73
C ASN A 157 12.13 -5.85 13.31
N SER A 158 11.79 -4.73 12.68
CA SER A 158 10.66 -3.91 13.10
C SER A 158 9.95 -3.29 11.90
N ILE A 159 8.67 -2.95 12.07
CA ILE A 159 7.83 -2.32 11.08
C ILE A 159 7.19 -1.08 11.67
N THR A 160 7.29 0.02 10.96
CA THR A 160 6.57 1.25 11.28
C THR A 160 5.75 1.66 10.07
N LEU A 161 4.46 1.85 10.27
CA LEU A 161 3.51 2.30 9.25
C LEU A 161 2.97 3.68 9.65
N ILE A 162 2.86 4.57 8.68
CA ILE A 162 2.25 5.89 8.85
C ILE A 162 1.20 6.06 7.77
N ASP A 163 -0.06 6.17 8.15
CA ASP A 163 -1.16 6.37 7.21
C ASP A 163 -2.33 7.10 7.87
N LEU A 164 -3.31 7.48 7.09
CA LEU A 164 -4.57 8.05 7.59
C LEU A 164 -5.32 7.03 8.45
N ASP A 165 -6.01 7.51 9.52
CA ASP A 165 -6.86 6.67 10.38
C ASP A 165 -8.14 6.25 9.65
N LEU A 166 -8.00 5.29 8.74
CA LEU A 166 -9.05 4.72 7.92
C LEU A 166 -9.12 3.21 8.11
N ILE A 167 -10.16 2.59 7.57
CA ILE A 167 -10.40 1.15 7.74
C ILE A 167 -9.25 0.28 7.22
N HIS A 168 -8.56 0.70 6.14
CA HIS A 168 -7.50 -0.08 5.55
C HIS A 168 -6.29 -0.22 6.48
N ILE A 169 -5.86 0.86 7.16
CA ILE A 169 -4.72 0.76 8.08
C ILE A 169 -5.03 -0.09 9.31
N ASN A 170 -6.27 -0.06 9.79
CA ASN A 170 -6.73 -0.94 10.87
C ASN A 170 -6.75 -2.41 10.42
N PHE A 171 -7.12 -2.67 9.17
CA PHE A 171 -7.02 -4.00 8.57
C PHE A 171 -5.57 -4.46 8.44
N VAL A 172 -4.66 -3.60 7.99
CA VAL A 172 -3.23 -3.89 7.85
C VAL A 172 -2.62 -4.24 9.21
N GLU A 173 -2.93 -3.50 10.25
CA GLU A 173 -2.50 -3.80 11.62
C GLU A 173 -3.00 -5.18 12.06
N PHE A 174 -4.28 -5.50 11.84
CA PHE A 174 -4.83 -6.82 12.12
C PHE A 174 -4.13 -7.93 11.34
N LEU A 175 -3.87 -7.71 10.03
CA LEU A 175 -3.24 -8.67 9.15
C LEU A 175 -1.79 -8.96 9.56
N ILE A 176 -0.99 -7.91 9.81
CA ILE A 176 0.42 -8.08 10.20
C ILE A 176 0.51 -8.80 11.56
N ASN A 177 -0.29 -8.42 12.53
CA ASN A 177 -0.34 -9.11 13.83
C ASN A 177 -0.72 -10.58 13.70
N LYS A 178 -1.54 -10.94 12.70
CA LYS A 178 -1.92 -12.32 12.41
C LYS A 178 -0.79 -13.14 11.79
N ILE A 179 -0.03 -12.57 10.85
CA ILE A 179 1.01 -13.30 10.10
C ILE A 179 2.38 -13.27 10.78
N ALA A 180 2.65 -12.24 11.56
CA ALA A 180 3.95 -11.99 12.18
C ALA A 180 3.80 -11.43 13.62
N PRO A 181 3.16 -12.20 14.55
CA PRO A 181 2.80 -11.71 15.89
C PRO A 181 4.00 -11.32 16.77
N ASN A 182 5.20 -11.76 16.42
CA ASN A 182 6.41 -11.50 17.18
C ASN A 182 7.23 -10.31 16.63
N ILE A 183 6.81 -9.71 15.51
CA ILE A 183 7.49 -8.53 14.96
C ILE A 183 7.02 -7.28 15.71
N LYS A 184 7.95 -6.41 16.07
CA LYS A 184 7.62 -5.10 16.61
C LYS A 184 6.93 -4.27 15.54
N LEU A 185 5.63 -4.03 15.71
CA LEU A 185 4.80 -3.23 14.81
C LEU A 185 4.40 -1.91 15.50
N ASN A 186 4.70 -0.78 14.86
CA ASN A 186 4.22 0.53 15.25
C ASN A 186 3.31 1.08 14.13
N VAL A 187 2.13 1.55 14.47
CA VAL A 187 1.18 2.12 13.50
C VAL A 187 0.80 3.53 13.96
N TYR A 188 1.19 4.52 13.17
CA TYR A 188 0.83 5.92 13.38
C TYR A 188 -0.34 6.29 12.49
N LYS A 189 -1.50 6.50 13.09
CA LYS A 189 -2.76 6.82 12.41
C LYS A 189 -2.97 8.33 12.42
N LEU A 190 -3.00 8.92 11.23
CA LEU A 190 -3.11 10.36 11.06
C LEU A 190 -4.56 10.77 10.86
N SER A 191 -4.97 11.85 11.50
CA SER A 191 -6.28 12.50 11.27
C SER A 191 -6.21 13.61 10.23
N ASN A 192 -5.03 13.86 9.66
CA ASN A 192 -4.78 14.92 8.69
C ASN A 192 -3.58 14.53 7.81
N THR A 193 -3.66 14.77 6.50
CA THR A 193 -2.58 14.53 5.53
C THR A 193 -1.36 15.43 5.76
N ASP A 194 -1.55 16.61 6.35
CA ASP A 194 -0.48 17.59 6.61
C ASP A 194 0.26 17.33 7.94
N SER A 195 -0.23 16.41 8.77
CA SER A 195 0.42 16.06 10.01
C SER A 195 1.51 15.01 9.78
N PHE A 196 2.66 15.21 10.41
CA PHE A 196 3.71 14.22 10.46
C PHE A 196 3.97 13.84 11.92
N PRO A 197 3.86 12.57 12.31
CA PRO A 197 3.96 12.16 13.71
C PRO A 197 5.41 12.21 14.19
N LYS A 198 5.59 12.38 15.49
CA LYS A 198 6.90 12.11 16.11
C LYS A 198 7.07 10.61 16.18
N ILE A 199 7.99 10.07 15.38
CA ILE A 199 8.30 8.64 15.32
C ILE A 199 9.48 8.34 16.23
N GLU A 200 9.51 7.11 16.75
CA GLU A 200 10.65 6.61 17.51
C GLU A 200 11.52 5.71 16.63
N GLY A 201 12.84 5.81 16.83
CA GLY A 201 13.82 4.97 16.16
C GLY A 201 14.39 5.56 14.89
N LYS A 202 15.15 4.73 14.20
CA LYS A 202 15.79 4.99 12.90
C LYS A 202 15.62 3.77 12.03
N PHE A 203 15.54 3.98 10.73
CA PHE A 203 15.16 2.96 9.77
C PHE A 203 16.21 2.81 8.67
N ASN A 204 16.37 1.61 8.16
CA ASN A 204 17.22 1.34 7.01
C ASN A 204 16.44 1.05 5.73
N PHE A 205 15.13 0.85 5.81
CA PHE A 205 14.31 0.66 4.62
C PHE A 205 13.09 1.58 4.66
N PHE A 206 12.91 2.35 3.59
CA PHE A 206 11.79 3.25 3.42
C PHE A 206 11.02 2.89 2.16
N PHE A 207 9.70 2.93 2.26
CA PHE A 207 8.82 2.72 1.12
C PHE A 207 7.67 3.75 1.14
N GLY A 208 7.36 4.31 -0.03
CA GLY A 208 6.25 5.23 -0.22
C GLY A 208 5.89 5.31 -1.69
N GLN A 209 4.79 4.68 -2.06
CA GLN A 209 4.28 4.68 -3.42
C GLN A 209 2.95 5.41 -3.47
N ASP A 210 2.76 6.27 -4.48
CA ASP A 210 1.52 7.03 -4.70
C ASP A 210 1.09 7.81 -3.43
N ILE A 211 2.01 8.54 -2.78
CA ILE A 211 1.74 9.28 -1.53
C ILE A 211 2.11 10.76 -1.60
N PHE A 212 3.28 11.12 -2.14
CA PHE A 212 3.80 12.48 -2.04
C PHE A 212 2.96 13.48 -2.86
N GLU A 213 2.35 13.05 -3.95
CA GLU A 213 1.44 13.85 -4.78
C GLU A 213 0.13 14.21 -4.07
N HIS A 214 -0.22 13.49 -3.01
CA HIS A 214 -1.41 13.75 -2.19
C HIS A 214 -1.14 14.70 -1.02
N LEU A 215 0.09 15.15 -0.84
CA LEU A 215 0.48 16.03 0.26
C LEU A 215 0.52 17.50 -0.20
N SER A 216 0.07 18.40 0.66
CA SER A 216 0.19 19.85 0.42
C SER A 216 1.63 20.34 0.55
N ASN A 217 2.44 19.67 1.39
CA ASN A 217 3.85 19.99 1.64
C ASN A 217 4.75 18.75 1.48
N PRO A 218 4.87 18.16 0.27
CA PRO A 218 5.60 16.91 0.08
C PRO A 218 7.08 17.04 0.43
N LEU A 219 7.71 18.19 0.16
CA LEU A 219 9.11 18.47 0.49
C LEU A 219 9.37 18.45 2.00
N GLU A 220 8.53 19.10 2.77
CA GLU A 220 8.67 19.14 4.22
C GLU A 220 8.48 17.76 4.84
N ASN A 221 7.47 17.01 4.36
CA ASN A 221 7.22 15.66 4.81
C ASN A 221 8.39 14.71 4.45
N LEU A 222 8.96 14.83 3.24
CA LEU A 222 10.13 14.08 2.84
C LEU A 222 11.33 14.36 3.77
N LYS A 223 11.61 15.62 4.07
CA LYS A 223 12.69 16.01 5.00
C LYS A 223 12.47 15.44 6.40
N LYS A 224 11.27 15.53 6.92
CA LYS A 224 10.91 14.95 8.23
C LYS A 224 11.12 13.44 8.21
N LEU A 225 10.66 12.76 7.15
CA LEU A 225 10.80 11.32 6.98
C LEU A 225 12.28 10.91 6.97
N MET A 226 13.11 11.60 6.17
CA MET A 226 14.52 11.29 6.00
C MET A 226 15.37 11.59 7.25
N ASN A 227 14.90 12.42 8.18
CA ASN A 227 15.55 12.59 9.47
C ASN A 227 15.61 11.28 10.29
N TYR A 228 14.79 10.30 9.97
CA TYR A 228 14.77 8.99 10.62
C TYR A 228 15.61 7.94 9.89
N SER A 229 16.32 8.29 8.83
CA SER A 229 17.18 7.35 8.11
C SER A 229 18.44 7.01 8.91
N LYS A 230 18.82 5.71 8.84
CA LYS A 230 20.14 5.22 9.26
C LYS A 230 21.17 5.51 8.16
N PRO A 231 22.48 5.45 8.46
CA PRO A 231 23.49 5.22 7.43
C PRO A 231 23.11 3.99 6.60
N GLU A 232 23.44 3.97 5.32
CA GLU A 232 23.11 2.88 4.37
C GLU A 232 21.59 2.66 4.13
N ALA A 233 20.73 3.60 4.54
CA ALA A 233 19.30 3.47 4.30
C ALA A 233 18.99 3.37 2.80
N VAL A 234 18.00 2.52 2.47
CA VAL A 234 17.47 2.36 1.11
C VAL A 234 16.02 2.83 1.08
N CYS A 235 15.69 3.64 0.09
CA CYS A 235 14.37 4.20 -0.10
C CYS A 235 13.83 3.82 -1.47
N TYR A 236 12.54 3.47 -1.55
CA TYR A 236 11.79 3.29 -2.78
C TYR A 236 10.61 4.24 -2.76
N PHE A 237 10.68 5.26 -3.62
CA PHE A 237 9.65 6.29 -3.71
C PHE A 237 9.16 6.47 -5.14
N ASP A 238 7.87 6.76 -5.29
CA ASP A 238 7.32 7.24 -6.54
C ASP A 238 7.37 8.78 -6.56
N PHE A 239 8.26 9.31 -7.40
CA PHE A 239 8.39 10.75 -7.65
C PHE A 239 8.10 11.07 -9.11
N GLN A 240 7.22 10.31 -9.75
CA GLN A 240 6.84 10.55 -11.12
C GLN A 240 5.87 11.73 -11.23
N ASN A 241 5.94 12.42 -12.37
CA ASN A 241 4.93 13.40 -12.73
C ASN A 241 3.69 12.66 -13.25
N HIS A 242 2.58 12.75 -12.52
CA HIS A 242 1.31 12.12 -12.87
C HIS A 242 0.43 12.98 -13.78
N GLY A 243 0.96 14.11 -14.32
CA GLY A 243 0.23 15.04 -15.19
C GLY A 243 -0.74 15.97 -14.43
N GLU A 244 -1.30 16.95 -15.14
CA GLU A 244 -1.99 18.07 -14.52
C GLU A 244 -3.33 17.75 -13.83
N LYS A 245 -3.92 16.56 -14.04
CA LYS A 245 -5.28 16.28 -13.52
C LYS A 245 -5.60 14.80 -13.38
N ILE A 246 -4.79 14.06 -12.67
CA ILE A 246 -5.32 12.83 -12.09
C ILE A 246 -5.91 13.20 -10.72
N TYR A 247 -7.20 12.95 -10.55
CA TYR A 247 -7.96 13.26 -9.34
C TYR A 247 -7.21 12.82 -8.08
N GLN A 248 -7.21 13.67 -7.05
CA GLN A 248 -6.58 13.45 -5.75
C GLN A 248 -5.13 13.94 -5.62
N HIS A 249 -4.47 14.41 -6.69
CA HIS A 249 -3.14 14.97 -6.56
C HIS A 249 -3.22 16.48 -6.21
N ILE A 250 -2.78 16.82 -5.00
CA ILE A 250 -2.67 18.21 -4.54
C ILE A 250 -1.41 18.83 -5.14
N THR A 251 -0.34 18.06 -5.22
CA THR A 251 0.94 18.46 -5.77
C THR A 251 1.34 17.50 -6.90
N PRO A 252 0.79 17.64 -8.12
CA PRO A 252 0.96 16.65 -9.18
C PRO A 252 2.38 16.53 -9.73
N ASN A 253 3.18 17.60 -9.64
CA ASN A 253 4.59 17.59 -10.06
C ASN A 253 5.50 17.48 -8.84
N ILE A 254 6.01 16.29 -8.58
CA ILE A 254 6.87 15.96 -7.44
C ILE A 254 8.28 15.49 -7.86
N GLU A 255 8.64 15.60 -9.13
CA GLU A 255 9.98 15.18 -9.64
C GLU A 255 11.12 15.90 -8.92
N PHE A 256 10.91 17.15 -8.48
CA PHE A 256 11.90 17.92 -7.71
C PHE A 256 12.33 17.25 -6.40
N LEU A 257 11.53 16.31 -5.87
CA LEU A 257 11.89 15.53 -4.68
C LEU A 257 13.09 14.60 -4.93
N THR A 258 13.33 14.22 -6.18
CA THR A 258 14.54 13.47 -6.57
C THR A 258 15.80 14.28 -6.32
N GLU A 259 15.81 15.55 -6.71
CA GLU A 259 16.94 16.46 -6.48
C GLU A 259 17.15 16.70 -4.97
N GLU A 260 16.07 16.82 -4.22
CA GLU A 260 16.15 16.96 -2.77
C GLU A 260 16.76 15.72 -2.10
N MET A 261 16.39 14.51 -2.53
CA MET A 261 17.00 13.27 -2.01
C MET A 261 18.53 13.29 -2.23
N ILE A 262 18.99 13.71 -3.40
CA ILE A 262 20.43 13.84 -3.72
C ILE A 262 21.05 14.90 -2.80
N ARG A 263 20.40 16.06 -2.64
CA ARG A 263 20.90 17.18 -1.83
C ARG A 263 21.09 16.80 -0.35
N ILE A 264 20.25 15.91 0.18
CA ILE A 264 20.35 15.43 1.59
C ILE A 264 21.22 14.18 1.75
N GLY A 265 21.99 13.82 0.72
CA GLY A 265 23.02 12.78 0.80
C GLY A 265 22.58 11.38 0.40
N PHE A 266 21.55 11.26 -0.44
CA PHE A 266 21.20 10.00 -1.06
C PHE A 266 21.68 9.97 -2.52
N ARG A 267 22.17 8.83 -2.96
CA ARG A 267 22.49 8.56 -4.36
C ARG A 267 21.29 7.85 -5.02
N SER A 268 20.94 8.29 -6.21
CA SER A 268 19.95 7.56 -7.03
C SER A 268 20.60 6.30 -7.61
N ASP A 269 19.99 5.14 -7.36
CA ASP A 269 20.48 3.82 -7.83
C ASP A 269 19.59 3.25 -8.96
N GLY A 270 18.84 4.14 -9.62
CA GLY A 270 17.97 3.82 -10.74
C GLY A 270 16.51 3.62 -10.36
N LYS A 271 15.82 2.75 -11.10
CA LYS A 271 14.41 2.44 -10.86
C LYS A 271 14.17 0.94 -10.71
N VAL A 272 13.25 0.57 -9.84
CA VAL A 272 12.77 -0.80 -9.65
C VAL A 272 11.26 -0.80 -9.78
N SER A 273 10.77 -1.44 -10.84
CA SER A 273 9.32 -1.49 -11.15
C SER A 273 8.61 -0.12 -11.15
N GLY A 274 9.28 0.90 -11.67
CA GLY A 274 8.76 2.27 -11.75
C GLY A 274 9.15 3.16 -10.57
N LEU A 275 9.41 2.62 -9.40
CA LEU A 275 9.84 3.38 -8.23
C LEU A 275 11.32 3.79 -8.33
N SER A 276 11.61 5.02 -7.94
CA SER A 276 12.98 5.51 -7.81
C SER A 276 13.64 4.91 -6.58
N GLU A 277 14.82 4.32 -6.77
CA GLU A 277 15.64 3.76 -5.70
C GLU A 277 16.70 4.77 -5.27
N PHE A 278 16.77 5.02 -3.98
CA PHE A 278 17.76 5.88 -3.37
C PHE A 278 18.52 5.13 -2.28
N VAL A 279 19.83 5.29 -2.27
CA VAL A 279 20.73 4.70 -1.27
C VAL A 279 21.46 5.81 -0.56
N ARG A 280 21.45 5.81 0.77
CA ARG A 280 22.22 6.77 1.56
C ARG A 280 23.68 6.32 1.57
N ASP A 281 24.57 7.18 1.09
CA ASP A 281 26.02 6.94 1.20
C ASP A 281 26.45 7.11 2.67
N ILE A 282 27.47 6.33 3.08
CA ILE A 282 28.00 6.29 4.43
C ILE A 282 28.82 7.57 4.72
#